data_12330aa96e834affb908d01635289ab7
#
_entry.id   12330aa96e834affb908d01635289ab7
#
_cell.length_a   1.000
_cell.length_b   1.000
_cell.length_c   1.000
_cell.angle_alpha   90.00
_cell.angle_beta   90.00
_cell.angle_gamma   90.00
#
_symmetry.space_group_name_H-M   'P 1'
#
loop_
_entity.id
_entity.type
_entity.pdbx_description
1 polymer ?
#
loop_
_entity_poly.entity_id
_entity_poly.type
_entity_poly.pdbx_seq_one_letter_code
_entity_poly.pdbx_strand_id
1 'polypeptide(L)'
;DHTDTDITASATGGDNYYNNDVYSAYDNYGLSLGTPFLVSPLYNADGYPAYLYTRSRGFHAALKGCAGCEVDYRLMLSWQEAWGNGRLPRTTALHNTSMMAEARWNAARITPGLSLCVQAAFDSGNLRGDNFGAYISVKYQGNLTFKK
;
A
#
# COMPACT_ATOMS: atom_id res chain seq x y z
N ASP A 1 -9.77 -4.80 12.40
CA ASP A 1 -10.57 -4.23 13.44
C ASP A 1 -12.04 -4.54 13.18
N HIS A 2 -12.67 -5.29 14.09
CA HIS A 2 -14.05 -5.73 13.98
C HIS A 2 -15.02 -4.75 14.65
N THR A 3 -14.71 -3.49 14.61
CA THR A 3 -15.59 -2.50 15.25
C THR A 3 -16.96 -2.55 14.64
N ASP A 4 -17.86 -3.13 15.39
CA ASP A 4 -19.27 -3.11 15.06
C ASP A 4 -19.82 -1.69 15.21
N THR A 5 -20.86 -1.42 14.49
CA THR A 5 -21.61 -0.17 14.58
C THR A 5 -22.29 0.00 15.92
N ASP A 6 -22.63 -1.09 16.58
CA ASP A 6 -23.33 -1.06 17.84
C ASP A 6 -22.38 -1.10 19.03
N ILE A 7 -21.94 0.08 19.44
CA ILE A 7 -21.04 0.29 20.56
C ILE A 7 -21.77 0.13 21.90
N THR A 8 -23.09 0.08 21.90
CA THR A 8 -23.89 -0.05 23.12
C THR A 8 -24.00 -1.50 23.56
N ALA A 9 -23.85 -2.43 22.67
CA ALA A 9 -23.67 -3.81 23.04
C ALA A 9 -22.28 -3.97 23.66
N SER A 10 -22.15 -4.49 24.83
CA SER A 10 -20.90 -4.91 25.48
C SER A 10 -20.24 -5.95 24.59
N ALA A 11 -19.54 -5.50 23.60
CA ALA A 11 -19.47 -6.33 22.47
C ALA A 11 -18.06 -6.66 22.08
N THR A 12 -18.01 -7.81 21.79
CA THR A 12 -17.24 -8.36 20.67
C THR A 12 -17.25 -7.37 19.53
N GLY A 13 -16.15 -6.71 19.25
CA GLY A 13 -16.01 -5.74 18.17
C GLY A 13 -15.88 -4.27 18.57
N GLY A 14 -16.07 -3.94 19.82
CA GLY A 14 -15.75 -2.61 20.35
C GLY A 14 -14.27 -2.38 20.64
N ASP A 15 -13.44 -3.38 20.38
CA ASP A 15 -12.01 -3.31 20.61
C ASP A 15 -11.33 -2.44 19.54
N ASN A 16 -10.72 -1.36 19.99
CA ASN A 16 -9.97 -0.46 19.13
C ASN A 16 -8.48 -0.84 19.16
N TYR A 17 -8.18 -1.98 18.59
CA TYR A 17 -6.86 -2.59 18.62
C TYR A 17 -5.74 -1.65 18.14
N TYR A 18 -6.01 -0.86 17.12
CA TYR A 18 -5.00 0.05 16.54
C TYR A 18 -4.79 1.35 17.32
N ASN A 19 -5.73 1.71 18.18
CA ASN A 19 -5.65 2.87 19.06
C ASN A 19 -5.60 2.44 20.53
N ASN A 20 -4.82 1.44 20.85
CA ASN A 20 -4.68 0.95 22.21
C ASN A 20 -3.82 1.91 23.04
N ASP A 21 -4.30 2.29 24.21
CA ASP A 21 -3.61 3.25 25.09
C ASP A 21 -2.32 2.69 25.70
N VAL A 22 -2.18 1.38 25.74
CA VAL A 22 -0.97 0.70 26.31
C VAL A 22 0.12 0.54 25.27
N TYR A 23 -0.28 0.30 24.02
CA TYR A 23 0.64 0.18 22.89
C TYR A 23 0.31 1.27 21.89
N SER A 24 0.89 2.43 22.10
CA SER A 24 0.72 3.53 21.18
C SER A 24 1.33 3.17 19.83
N ALA A 25 0.48 3.13 18.84
CA ALA A 25 0.82 3.04 17.43
C ALA A 25 1.32 1.67 16.91
N TYR A 26 0.45 1.00 16.19
CA TYR A 26 0.84 0.00 15.21
C TYR A 26 1.39 0.68 13.94
N ASP A 27 2.32 1.60 14.15
CA ASP A 27 3.00 2.26 13.05
C ASP A 27 4.51 2.30 13.26
N ASN A 28 5.23 2.50 12.18
CA ASN A 28 6.64 2.79 12.16
C ASN A 28 6.84 4.10 11.40
N TYR A 29 7.18 5.17 12.13
CA TYR A 29 7.27 6.52 11.57
C TYR A 29 5.99 6.97 10.83
N GLY A 30 4.83 6.62 11.39
CA GLY A 30 3.53 6.93 10.81
C GLY A 30 3.08 5.98 9.69
N LEU A 31 3.88 5.01 9.30
CA LEU A 31 3.47 3.98 8.35
C LEU A 31 2.80 2.83 9.09
N SER A 32 1.58 2.50 8.72
CA SER A 32 0.82 1.41 9.34
C SER A 32 1.52 0.07 9.18
N LEU A 33 1.64 -0.66 10.27
CA LEU A 33 2.04 -2.06 10.28
C LEU A 33 0.82 -2.94 10.05
N GLY A 34 0.91 -3.89 9.15
CA GLY A 34 -0.18 -4.85 8.88
C GLY A 34 -0.75 -4.73 7.47
N THR A 35 -2.08 -4.76 7.37
CA THR A 35 -2.71 -4.74 6.05
C THR A 35 -2.52 -3.41 5.32
N PRO A 36 -2.22 -3.42 4.02
CA PRO A 36 -2.09 -2.19 3.23
C PRO A 36 -3.40 -1.40 3.10
N PHE A 37 -4.53 -1.99 3.47
CA PHE A 37 -5.83 -1.32 3.52
C PHE A 37 -6.08 -0.56 4.82
N LEU A 38 -5.22 -0.72 5.82
CA LEU A 38 -5.29 0.10 7.03
C LEU A 38 -4.74 1.50 6.72
N VAL A 39 -5.58 2.50 6.93
CA VAL A 39 -5.22 3.89 6.65
C VAL A 39 -4.34 4.43 7.76
N SER A 40 -3.12 4.78 7.41
CA SER A 40 -2.17 5.38 8.35
C SER A 40 -2.67 6.73 8.88
N PRO A 41 -2.40 7.08 10.15
CA PRO A 41 -2.65 8.40 10.71
C PRO A 41 -2.03 9.55 9.92
N LEU A 42 -0.98 9.32 9.13
CA LEU A 42 -0.37 10.31 8.24
C LEU A 42 -1.35 10.90 7.21
N TYR A 43 -2.39 10.16 6.86
CA TYR A 43 -3.41 10.62 5.91
C TYR A 43 -4.60 11.33 6.59
N ASN A 44 -4.54 11.54 7.89
CA ASN A 44 -5.55 12.33 8.58
C ASN A 44 -5.40 13.81 8.22
N ALA A 45 -6.40 14.37 7.58
CA ALA A 45 -6.38 15.77 7.11
C ALA A 45 -6.21 16.80 8.24
N ASP A 46 -6.61 16.44 9.45
CA ASP A 46 -6.50 17.25 10.67
C ASP A 46 -5.21 17.00 11.46
N GLY A 47 -4.33 16.11 10.96
CA GLY A 47 -3.10 15.71 11.64
C GLY A 47 -3.31 14.94 12.95
N TYR A 48 -4.51 14.44 13.20
CA TYR A 48 -4.79 13.67 14.42
C TYR A 48 -3.99 12.37 14.45
N PRO A 49 -3.26 12.06 15.55
CA PRO A 49 -2.27 10.97 15.55
C PRO A 49 -2.87 9.57 15.76
N ALA A 50 -4.18 9.39 15.65
CA ALA A 50 -4.83 8.11 15.84
C ALA A 50 -5.40 7.55 14.53
N TYR A 51 -5.62 6.23 14.49
CA TYR A 51 -6.29 5.56 13.39
C TYR A 51 -7.78 5.92 13.37
N LEU A 52 -8.16 6.83 12.49
CA LEU A 52 -9.53 7.31 12.36
C LEU A 52 -10.38 6.43 11.45
N TYR A 53 -9.76 5.75 10.49
CA TYR A 53 -10.42 4.93 9.47
C TYR A 53 -10.17 3.45 9.75
N THR A 54 -10.81 2.92 10.78
CA THR A 54 -10.61 1.54 11.24
C THR A 54 -11.48 0.53 10.54
N ARG A 55 -12.46 0.99 9.78
CA ARG A 55 -13.30 0.16 8.90
C ARG A 55 -12.91 0.40 7.48
N SER A 56 -12.61 -0.66 6.78
CA SER A 56 -12.28 -0.58 5.37
C SER A 56 -12.80 -1.78 4.60
N ARG A 57 -13.11 -1.55 3.35
CA ARG A 57 -13.29 -2.60 2.36
C ARG A 57 -12.47 -2.28 1.14
N GLY A 58 -12.00 -3.30 0.46
CA GLY A 58 -11.15 -3.09 -0.69
C GLY A 58 -11.12 -4.27 -1.62
N PHE A 59 -10.67 -3.98 -2.81
CA PHE A 59 -10.43 -4.94 -3.87
C PHE A 59 -9.01 -4.74 -4.38
N HIS A 60 -8.31 -5.83 -4.64
CA HIS A 60 -6.99 -5.82 -5.22
C HIS A 60 -6.92 -6.86 -6.33
N ALA A 61 -6.42 -6.45 -7.50
CA ALA A 61 -6.13 -7.33 -8.61
C ALA A 61 -4.69 -7.11 -9.09
N ALA A 62 -4.02 -8.18 -9.45
CA ALA A 62 -2.69 -8.13 -10.00
C ALA A 62 -2.55 -9.10 -11.17
N LEU A 63 -1.85 -8.65 -12.20
CA LEU A 63 -1.48 -9.45 -13.35
C LEU A 63 0.03 -9.40 -13.51
N LYS A 64 0.65 -10.56 -13.63
CA LYS A 64 2.08 -10.70 -13.91
C LYS A 64 2.25 -11.62 -15.11
N GLY A 65 3.17 -11.28 -16.00
CA GLY A 65 3.47 -12.09 -17.16
C GLY A 65 4.83 -11.74 -17.77
N CYS A 66 5.14 -12.40 -18.86
CA CYS A 66 6.31 -12.07 -19.67
C CYS A 66 5.91 -11.88 -21.14
N ALA A 67 6.53 -10.90 -21.77
CA ALA A 67 6.41 -10.64 -23.19
C ALA A 67 7.72 -11.06 -23.88
N GLY A 68 7.67 -12.16 -24.63
CA GLY A 68 8.88 -12.84 -25.08
C GLY A 68 9.69 -13.38 -23.90
N CYS A 69 10.94 -13.74 -24.11
CA CYS A 69 11.79 -14.24 -23.02
C CYS A 69 12.56 -13.13 -22.28
N GLU A 70 12.29 -11.87 -22.58
CA GLU A 70 13.16 -10.76 -22.17
C GLU A 70 12.46 -9.71 -21.32
N VAL A 71 11.15 -9.57 -21.41
CA VAL A 71 10.42 -8.53 -20.70
C VAL A 71 9.38 -9.16 -19.76
N ASP A 72 9.62 -9.00 -18.47
CA ASP A 72 8.63 -9.29 -17.44
C ASP A 72 7.79 -8.03 -17.19
N TYR A 73 6.48 -8.20 -17.01
CA TYR A 73 5.60 -7.10 -16.63
C TYR A 73 4.74 -7.45 -15.44
N ARG A 74 4.33 -6.42 -14.71
CA ARG A 74 3.39 -6.52 -13.59
C ARG A 74 2.46 -5.31 -13.62
N LEU A 75 1.17 -5.59 -13.56
CA LEU A 75 0.11 -4.59 -13.44
C LEU A 75 -0.64 -4.85 -12.14
N MET A 76 -0.95 -3.80 -11.41
CA MET A 76 -1.70 -3.88 -10.17
C MET A 76 -2.76 -2.81 -10.14
N LEU A 77 -3.93 -3.17 -9.64
CA LEU A 77 -5.06 -2.29 -9.41
C LEU A 77 -5.60 -2.56 -8.01
N SER A 78 -5.78 -1.52 -7.24
CA SER A 78 -6.42 -1.58 -5.93
C SER A 78 -7.50 -0.51 -5.86
N TRP A 79 -8.61 -0.87 -5.28
CA TRP A 79 -9.64 0.08 -4.86
C TRP A 79 -9.92 -0.14 -3.38
N GLN A 80 -10.05 0.95 -2.66
CA GLN A 80 -10.30 0.95 -1.24
C GLN A 80 -11.34 2.00 -0.88
N GLU A 81 -12.19 1.64 0.06
CA GLU A 81 -13.07 2.57 0.76
C GLU A 81 -12.86 2.39 2.27
N ALA A 82 -12.79 3.50 3.00
CA ALA A 82 -12.57 3.48 4.44
C ALA A 82 -13.44 4.52 5.15
N TRP A 83 -13.88 4.20 6.37
CA TRP A 83 -14.70 5.07 7.20
C TRP A 83 -14.36 4.91 8.68
N GLY A 84 -14.90 5.79 9.50
CA GLY A 84 -14.58 5.90 10.91
C GLY A 84 -15.08 4.74 11.75
N ASN A 85 -14.49 4.63 12.93
CA ASN A 85 -14.92 3.72 13.96
C ASN A 85 -16.11 4.29 14.77
N GLY A 86 -16.69 3.47 15.63
CA GLY A 86 -17.83 3.87 16.42
C GLY A 86 -17.55 4.90 17.52
N ARG A 87 -16.30 5.04 17.98
CA ARG A 87 -15.91 6.05 18.98
C ARG A 87 -15.66 7.41 18.36
N LEU A 88 -15.23 7.41 17.11
CA LEU A 88 -14.96 8.61 16.31
C LEU A 88 -15.70 8.46 14.98
N PRO A 89 -17.02 8.67 14.97
CA PRO A 89 -17.85 8.39 13.81
C PRO A 89 -17.51 9.38 12.69
N ARG A 90 -16.77 8.91 11.72
CA ARG A 90 -16.64 9.56 10.43
C ARG A 90 -17.61 8.88 9.48
N THR A 91 -18.77 9.47 9.36
CA THR A 91 -19.91 8.91 8.61
C THR A 91 -19.68 8.91 7.10
N THR A 92 -18.80 9.79 6.60
CA THR A 92 -18.49 9.87 5.18
C THR A 92 -17.37 8.89 4.85
N ALA A 93 -17.67 7.91 4.02
CA ALA A 93 -16.66 7.03 3.47
C ALA A 93 -15.76 7.76 2.49
N LEU A 94 -14.47 7.55 2.62
CA LEU A 94 -13.44 8.02 1.69
C LEU A 94 -12.94 6.86 0.85
N HIS A 95 -12.60 7.12 -0.40
CA HIS A 95 -12.13 6.09 -1.32
C HIS A 95 -10.83 6.49 -2.01
N ASN A 96 -10.12 5.46 -2.43
CA ASN A 96 -8.90 5.60 -3.20
C ASN A 96 -8.79 4.49 -4.24
N THR A 97 -8.32 4.85 -5.41
CA THR A 97 -7.94 3.92 -6.47
C THR A 97 -6.44 4.04 -6.70
N SER A 98 -5.73 2.92 -6.63
CA SER A 98 -4.30 2.87 -6.84
C SER A 98 -3.98 1.96 -8.01
N MET A 99 -3.15 2.41 -8.91
CA MET A 99 -2.67 1.65 -10.06
C MET A 99 -1.16 1.61 -10.09
N MET A 100 -0.58 0.51 -10.52
CA MET A 100 0.85 0.38 -10.75
C MET A 100 1.13 -0.47 -11.98
N ALA A 101 2.07 -0.03 -12.78
CA ALA A 101 2.64 -0.78 -13.90
C ALA A 101 4.16 -0.86 -13.75
N GLU A 102 4.69 -2.04 -13.94
CA GLU A 102 6.13 -2.34 -13.93
C GLU A 102 6.49 -3.12 -15.18
N ALA A 103 7.59 -2.76 -15.80
CA ALA A 103 8.22 -3.54 -16.85
C ALA A 103 9.71 -3.73 -16.51
N ARG A 104 10.17 -4.96 -16.57
CA ARG A 104 11.56 -5.33 -16.36
C ARG A 104 12.11 -6.00 -17.60
N TRP A 105 13.08 -5.36 -18.22
CA TRP A 105 13.77 -5.90 -19.39
C TRP A 105 15.09 -6.55 -18.98
N ASN A 106 15.24 -7.82 -19.33
CA ASN A 106 16.50 -8.53 -19.23
C ASN A 106 17.35 -8.21 -20.46
N ALA A 107 18.29 -7.32 -20.31
CA ALA A 107 19.15 -6.83 -21.39
C ALA A 107 20.40 -7.73 -21.59
N ALA A 108 20.29 -9.03 -21.31
CA ALA A 108 21.41 -9.98 -21.42
C ALA A 108 22.01 -10.07 -22.83
N ARG A 109 21.25 -9.70 -23.86
CA ARG A 109 21.75 -9.59 -25.24
C ARG A 109 22.73 -8.43 -25.42
N ILE A 110 22.60 -7.36 -24.64
CA ILE A 110 23.53 -6.24 -24.66
C ILE A 110 24.72 -6.55 -23.77
N THR A 111 24.43 -6.93 -22.53
CA THR A 111 25.46 -7.30 -21.56
C THR A 111 24.91 -8.36 -20.62
N PRO A 112 25.55 -9.54 -20.52
CA PRO A 112 25.13 -10.57 -19.57
C PRO A 112 25.03 -10.03 -18.15
N GLY A 113 23.91 -10.29 -17.49
CA GLY A 113 23.64 -9.82 -16.14
C GLY A 113 23.08 -8.39 -16.02
N LEU A 114 22.83 -7.69 -17.13
CA LEU A 114 22.21 -6.38 -17.15
C LEU A 114 20.68 -6.52 -17.18
N SER A 115 19.99 -5.77 -16.33
CA SER A 115 18.54 -5.62 -16.38
C SER A 115 18.14 -4.17 -16.12
N LEU A 116 17.08 -3.73 -16.79
CA LEU A 116 16.45 -2.43 -16.63
C LEU A 116 15.03 -2.63 -16.10
N CYS A 117 14.63 -1.85 -15.10
CA CYS A 117 13.27 -1.85 -14.59
C CYS A 117 12.71 -0.45 -14.62
N VAL A 118 11.50 -0.31 -15.14
CA VAL A 118 10.71 0.92 -15.12
C VAL A 118 9.40 0.62 -14.42
N GLN A 119 9.02 1.48 -13.49
CA GLN A 119 7.77 1.38 -12.75
C GLN A 119 7.11 2.74 -12.70
N ALA A 120 5.79 2.77 -12.86
CA ALA A 120 4.96 3.94 -12.62
C ALA A 120 3.79 3.54 -11.73
N ALA A 121 3.41 4.44 -10.84
CA ALA A 121 2.28 4.26 -9.94
C ALA A 121 1.46 5.55 -9.87
N PHE A 122 0.16 5.38 -9.70
CA PHE A 122 -0.80 6.47 -9.60
C PHE A 122 -1.84 6.15 -8.54
N ASP A 123 -2.09 7.10 -7.65
CA ASP A 123 -3.18 7.09 -6.68
C ASP A 123 -4.17 8.20 -7.00
N SER A 124 -5.46 7.93 -6.89
CA SER A 124 -6.51 8.93 -7.02
C SER A 124 -7.64 8.66 -6.05
N GLY A 125 -8.06 9.71 -5.36
CA GLY A 125 -9.17 9.66 -4.42
C GLY A 125 -9.04 10.63 -3.27
N ASN A 126 -10.07 10.65 -2.43
CA ASN A 126 -10.14 11.55 -1.28
C ASN A 126 -9.58 10.95 0.03
N LEU A 127 -9.11 9.70 0.00
CA LEU A 127 -8.51 9.04 1.16
C LEU A 127 -7.01 9.33 1.30
N ARG A 128 -6.27 9.30 0.18
CA ARG A 128 -4.82 9.50 0.12
C ARG A 128 -4.41 10.68 -0.77
N GLY A 129 -5.38 11.28 -1.47
CA GLY A 129 -5.14 12.30 -2.47
C GLY A 129 -4.67 11.73 -3.81
N ASP A 130 -4.44 12.63 -4.74
CA ASP A 130 -3.94 12.28 -6.07
C ASP A 130 -2.41 12.34 -6.05
N ASN A 131 -1.77 11.21 -6.33
CA ASN A 131 -0.33 11.09 -6.29
C ASN A 131 0.16 10.35 -7.53
N PHE A 132 1.34 10.73 -8.01
CA PHE A 132 2.04 10.02 -9.07
C PHE A 132 3.48 9.74 -8.63
N GLY A 133 3.94 8.53 -8.92
CA GLY A 133 5.31 8.12 -8.68
C GLY A 133 5.86 7.36 -9.89
N ALA A 134 7.14 7.56 -10.18
CA ALA A 134 7.85 6.78 -11.17
C ALA A 134 9.22 6.36 -10.63
N TYR A 135 9.66 5.19 -11.05
CA TYR A 135 10.92 4.60 -10.63
C TYR A 135 11.62 3.96 -11.83
N ILE A 136 12.91 4.22 -11.95
CA ILE A 136 13.76 3.60 -12.94
C ILE A 136 14.96 3.00 -12.22
N SER A 137 15.29 1.74 -12.48
CA SER A 137 16.50 1.12 -11.96
C SER A 137 17.25 0.33 -13.01
N VAL A 138 18.54 0.36 -12.88
CA VAL A 138 19.48 -0.46 -13.65
C VAL A 138 20.16 -1.40 -12.67
N LYS A 139 20.09 -2.68 -12.92
CA LYS A 139 20.79 -3.70 -12.13
C LYS A 139 21.77 -4.42 -13.02
N TYR A 140 23.00 -4.50 -12.55
CA TYR A 140 24.05 -5.34 -13.14
C TYR A 140 24.48 -6.40 -12.13
N GLN A 141 24.50 -7.64 -12.56
CA GLN A 141 24.94 -8.78 -11.76
C GLN A 141 26.06 -9.50 -12.51
N GLY A 142 27.27 -9.34 -12.01
CA GLY A 142 28.49 -9.95 -12.59
C GLY A 142 29.31 -10.67 -11.52
N ASN A 143 30.19 -11.57 -11.97
CA ASN A 143 31.17 -12.23 -11.12
C ASN A 143 32.50 -11.49 -11.19
N LEU A 144 32.98 -11.00 -10.05
CA LEU A 144 34.35 -10.48 -9.93
C LEU A 144 35.29 -11.63 -9.64
N THR A 145 36.09 -12.00 -10.63
CA THR A 145 37.16 -13.03 -10.47
C THR A 145 38.47 -12.30 -10.25
N PHE A 146 38.98 -12.31 -9.06
CA PHE A 146 40.31 -11.84 -8.75
C PHE A 146 41.30 -12.97 -9.14
N LYS A 147 42.12 -12.77 -10.20
CA LYS A 147 43.27 -13.61 -10.42
C LYS A 147 44.30 -13.34 -9.33
N LYS A 148 44.66 -14.40 -8.56
CA LYS A 148 45.83 -14.38 -7.69
C LYS A 148 47.10 -14.41 -8.53
#